data_2bd4b3ecb7855858d06dc08225f1cee3
#
_entry.id   2bd4b3ecb7855858d06dc08225f1cee3
#
_cell.length_a   1.000
_cell.length_b   1.000
_cell.length_c   1.000
_cell.angle_alpha   90.00
_cell.angle_beta   90.00
_cell.angle_gamma   90.00
#
_symmetry.space_group_name_H-M   'P 1'
#
loop_
_entity.id
_entity.type
_entity.pdbx_description
1 polymer ?
#
loop_
_entity_poly.entity_id
_entity_poly.type
_entity_poly.pdbx_seq_one_letter_code
_entity_poly.pdbx_strand_id
1 'polypeptide(L)'
;MMKRSIVQTALKLAEDAGSWDAVHVHAVAREAGITLEELRRYFGDKDAIAEGYFDIADAALLAVSKEPGWGELDIRERLYRAVMTWLDALAPHRGLAVGMIGYKLHPEHLHLQARCIARISRTVQWIREVAMLPSVGWRREVEEAALTTIYLTTFSCWLADKTVGAERTRRLLRRLLIGAEQGALWLAQRGRIGPPA
;
A
#
# COMPACT_ATOMS: atom_id res chain seq x y z
N MET A 1 9.96 -14.27 -11.33
CA MET A 1 11.05 -13.39 -11.83
C MET A 1 10.56 -12.50 -12.98
N MET A 2 9.98 -13.03 -14.06
CA MET A 2 9.59 -12.26 -15.25
C MET A 2 8.63 -11.09 -14.99
N LYS A 3 7.53 -11.28 -14.21
CA LYS A 3 6.61 -10.18 -13.85
C LYS A 3 7.32 -8.98 -13.22
N ARG A 4 8.23 -9.23 -12.29
CA ARG A 4 8.99 -8.15 -11.63
C ARG A 4 9.92 -7.43 -12.61
N SER A 5 10.56 -8.17 -13.52
CA SER A 5 11.42 -7.58 -14.57
C SER A 5 10.61 -6.67 -15.50
N ILE A 6 9.44 -7.10 -15.96
CA ILE A 6 8.56 -6.28 -16.82
C ILE A 6 8.14 -4.98 -16.10
N VAL A 7 7.75 -5.06 -14.82
CA VAL A 7 7.40 -3.88 -14.02
C VAL A 7 8.59 -2.93 -13.92
N GLN A 8 9.77 -3.43 -13.59
CA GLN A 8 10.98 -2.59 -13.47
C GLN A 8 11.36 -1.92 -14.80
N THR A 9 11.24 -2.65 -15.92
CA THR A 9 11.44 -2.08 -17.26
C THR A 9 10.45 -0.95 -17.54
N ALA A 10 9.17 -1.15 -17.19
CA ALA A 10 8.14 -0.13 -17.38
C ALA A 10 8.38 1.12 -16.51
N LEU A 11 8.82 0.93 -15.25
CA LEU A 11 9.16 2.03 -14.35
C LEU A 11 10.35 2.85 -14.89
N LYS A 12 11.41 2.17 -15.36
CA LYS A 12 12.56 2.82 -15.98
C LYS A 12 12.14 3.65 -17.20
N LEU A 13 11.35 3.09 -18.11
CA LEU A 13 10.84 3.82 -19.27
C LEU A 13 9.97 5.03 -18.87
N ALA A 14 9.21 4.92 -17.78
CA ALA A 14 8.41 6.02 -17.24
C ALA A 14 9.28 7.14 -16.66
N GLU A 15 10.39 6.80 -15.99
CA GLU A 15 11.36 7.79 -15.49
C GLU A 15 12.06 8.50 -16.64
N ASP A 16 12.53 7.76 -17.64
CA ASP A 16 13.20 8.30 -18.82
C ASP A 16 12.25 9.24 -19.61
N ALA A 17 10.96 8.92 -19.66
CA ALA A 17 9.93 9.74 -20.31
C ALA A 17 9.35 10.85 -19.40
N GLY A 18 9.69 10.89 -18.11
CA GLY A 18 9.19 11.84 -17.13
C GLY A 18 7.72 11.65 -16.72
N SER A 19 7.02 10.63 -17.25
CA SER A 19 5.61 10.38 -16.96
C SER A 19 5.23 8.92 -17.22
N TRP A 20 4.38 8.37 -16.33
CA TRP A 20 3.73 7.08 -16.56
C TRP A 20 2.87 7.07 -17.83
N ASP A 21 2.18 8.15 -18.15
CA ASP A 21 1.26 8.23 -19.29
C ASP A 21 1.98 8.08 -20.63
N ALA A 22 3.23 8.51 -20.71
CA ALA A 22 4.07 8.40 -21.90
C ALA A 22 4.57 6.96 -22.17
N VAL A 23 4.38 6.03 -21.23
CA VAL A 23 4.81 4.63 -21.41
C VAL A 23 3.82 3.88 -22.29
N HIS A 24 4.35 3.25 -23.33
CA HIS A 24 3.60 2.37 -24.22
C HIS A 24 3.96 0.90 -23.97
N VAL A 25 2.94 0.03 -23.93
CA VAL A 25 3.11 -1.42 -23.65
C VAL A 25 4.04 -2.09 -24.66
N HIS A 26 3.99 -1.69 -25.93
CA HIS A 26 4.91 -2.21 -26.96
C HIS A 26 6.38 -1.83 -26.72
N ALA A 27 6.63 -0.63 -26.16
CA ALA A 27 7.98 -0.22 -25.78
C ALA A 27 8.49 -1.03 -24.59
N VAL A 28 7.62 -1.33 -23.62
CA VAL A 28 7.95 -2.21 -22.48
C VAL A 28 8.30 -3.61 -22.97
N ALA A 29 7.50 -4.19 -23.86
CA ALA A 29 7.78 -5.51 -24.44
C ALA A 29 9.14 -5.55 -25.14
N ARG A 30 9.42 -4.56 -26.00
CA ARG A 30 10.68 -4.44 -26.73
C ARG A 30 11.88 -4.31 -25.80
N GLU A 31 11.81 -3.46 -24.79
CA GLU A 31 12.90 -3.22 -23.84
C GLU A 31 13.11 -4.45 -22.92
N ALA A 32 12.05 -5.17 -22.59
CA ALA A 32 12.11 -6.42 -21.83
C ALA A 32 12.57 -7.64 -22.67
N GLY A 33 12.76 -7.47 -23.99
CA GLY A 33 13.19 -8.53 -24.90
C GLY A 33 12.14 -9.63 -25.13
N ILE A 34 10.84 -9.30 -25.00
CA ILE A 34 9.72 -10.23 -25.16
C ILE A 34 8.71 -9.72 -26.19
N THR A 35 7.87 -10.60 -26.70
CA THR A 35 6.76 -10.24 -27.61
C THR A 35 5.61 -9.61 -26.84
N LEU A 36 4.74 -8.85 -27.54
CA LEU A 36 3.49 -8.33 -26.94
C LEU A 36 2.56 -9.48 -26.49
N GLU A 37 2.57 -10.62 -27.18
CA GLU A 37 1.80 -11.79 -26.80
C GLU A 37 2.31 -12.37 -25.46
N GLU A 38 3.62 -12.49 -25.30
CA GLU A 38 4.22 -12.94 -24.06
C GLU A 38 3.94 -11.96 -22.90
N LEU A 39 4.07 -10.65 -23.15
CA LEU A 39 3.74 -9.64 -22.16
C LEU A 39 2.28 -9.77 -21.71
N ARG A 40 1.34 -9.96 -22.65
CA ARG A 40 -0.08 -10.13 -22.35
C ARG A 40 -0.37 -11.34 -21.45
N ARG A 41 0.42 -12.39 -21.47
CA ARG A 41 0.27 -13.54 -20.57
C ARG A 41 0.56 -13.15 -19.09
N TYR A 42 1.36 -12.12 -18.88
CA TYR A 42 1.69 -11.62 -17.53
C TYR A 42 0.81 -10.46 -17.10
N PHE A 43 0.47 -9.55 -18.03
CA PHE A 43 -0.28 -8.33 -17.77
C PHE A 43 -1.27 -8.07 -18.89
N GLY A 44 -2.57 -7.99 -18.57
CA GLY A 44 -3.64 -7.81 -19.55
C GLY A 44 -3.63 -6.43 -20.22
N ASP A 45 -3.15 -5.42 -19.50
CA ASP A 45 -3.14 -4.02 -19.92
C ASP A 45 -2.03 -3.24 -19.19
N LYS A 46 -1.89 -1.95 -19.51
CA LYS A 46 -0.94 -1.03 -18.87
C LYS A 46 -1.22 -0.84 -17.37
N ASP A 47 -2.51 -0.83 -17.00
CA ASP A 47 -2.91 -0.67 -15.60
C ASP A 47 -2.53 -1.89 -14.76
N ALA A 48 -2.59 -3.08 -15.34
CA ALA A 48 -2.10 -4.29 -14.68
C ALA A 48 -0.58 -4.23 -14.40
N ILE A 49 0.21 -3.59 -15.27
CA ILE A 49 1.64 -3.35 -15.01
C ILE A 49 1.81 -2.36 -13.86
N ALA A 50 1.01 -1.28 -13.82
CA ALA A 50 1.00 -0.34 -12.70
C ALA A 50 0.58 -1.02 -11.39
N GLU A 51 -0.40 -1.93 -11.42
CA GLU A 51 -0.77 -2.76 -10.27
C GLU A 51 0.41 -3.63 -9.81
N GLY A 52 1.18 -4.17 -10.75
CA GLY A 52 2.38 -4.96 -10.45
C GLY A 52 3.44 -4.19 -9.66
N TYR A 53 3.50 -2.87 -9.78
CA TYR A 53 4.37 -2.03 -8.95
C TYR A 53 3.91 -2.04 -7.49
N PHE A 54 2.63 -1.90 -7.24
CA PHE A 54 2.09 -2.00 -5.87
C PHE A 54 2.17 -3.43 -5.32
N ASP A 55 2.12 -4.47 -6.18
CA ASP A 55 2.34 -5.86 -5.76
C ASP A 55 3.77 -6.10 -5.24
N ILE A 56 4.77 -5.33 -5.71
CA ILE A 56 6.13 -5.37 -5.15
C ILE A 56 6.12 -4.86 -3.70
N ALA A 57 5.37 -3.81 -3.41
CA ALA A 57 5.23 -3.28 -2.05
C ALA A 57 4.45 -4.25 -1.14
N ASP A 58 3.38 -4.87 -1.65
CA ASP A 58 2.65 -5.91 -0.91
C ASP A 58 3.57 -7.12 -0.59
N ALA A 59 4.44 -7.51 -1.53
CA ALA A 59 5.41 -8.58 -1.27
C ALA A 59 6.45 -8.19 -0.19
N ALA A 60 6.91 -6.94 -0.17
CA ALA A 60 7.79 -6.44 0.89
C ALA A 60 7.09 -6.42 2.25
N LEU A 61 5.83 -5.94 2.29
CA LEU A 61 4.97 -5.98 3.46
C LEU A 61 4.84 -7.40 4.04
N LEU A 62 4.56 -8.39 3.18
CA LEU A 62 4.43 -9.78 3.63
C LEU A 62 5.76 -10.37 4.11
N ALA A 63 6.87 -9.93 3.52
CA ALA A 63 8.19 -10.42 3.88
C ALA A 63 8.65 -9.95 5.27
N VAL A 64 8.23 -8.76 5.73
CA VAL A 64 8.67 -8.18 7.01
C VAL A 64 8.25 -9.04 8.21
N SER A 65 7.15 -9.79 8.09
CA SER A 65 6.70 -10.71 9.15
C SER A 65 7.64 -11.89 9.42
N LYS A 66 8.62 -12.11 8.52
CA LYS A 66 9.64 -13.16 8.66
C LYS A 66 10.88 -12.67 9.40
N GLU A 67 10.96 -11.40 9.75
CA GLU A 67 12.09 -10.86 10.50
C GLU A 67 12.17 -11.52 11.90
N PRO A 68 13.39 -11.85 12.37
CA PRO A 68 13.57 -12.36 13.72
C PRO A 68 12.98 -11.41 14.77
N GLY A 69 12.28 -11.94 15.77
CA GLY A 69 11.66 -11.15 16.83
C GLY A 69 10.38 -10.42 16.44
N TRP A 70 9.84 -10.63 15.22
CA TRP A 70 8.61 -9.96 14.79
C TRP A 70 7.43 -10.19 15.75
N GLY A 71 7.26 -11.41 16.24
CA GLY A 71 6.20 -11.78 17.19
C GLY A 71 6.36 -11.15 18.58
N GLU A 72 7.56 -10.72 18.94
CA GLU A 72 7.88 -10.10 20.24
C GLU A 72 7.57 -8.59 20.26
N LEU A 73 7.43 -7.98 19.06
CA LEU A 73 7.05 -6.57 18.92
C LEU A 73 5.60 -6.36 19.39
N ASP A 74 5.33 -5.18 19.96
CA ASP A 74 3.96 -4.78 20.21
C ASP A 74 3.18 -4.53 18.89
N ILE A 75 1.86 -4.53 18.96
CA ILE A 75 0.98 -4.36 17.80
C ILE A 75 1.26 -3.04 17.08
N ARG A 76 1.48 -1.96 17.82
CA ARG A 76 1.73 -0.64 17.26
C ARG A 76 3.03 -0.60 16.46
N GLU A 77 4.09 -1.21 16.97
CA GLU A 77 5.37 -1.28 16.27
C GLU A 77 5.28 -2.17 15.02
N ARG A 78 4.55 -3.30 15.08
CA ARG A 78 4.29 -4.14 13.90
C ARG A 78 3.52 -3.37 12.83
N LEU A 79 2.46 -2.64 13.20
CA LEU A 79 1.70 -1.79 12.28
C LEU A 79 2.58 -0.70 11.68
N TYR A 80 3.39 -0.03 12.50
CA TYR A 80 4.31 1.00 12.03
C TYR A 80 5.29 0.44 11.00
N ARG A 81 5.97 -0.64 11.32
CA ARG A 81 6.94 -1.28 10.40
C ARG A 81 6.27 -1.80 9.14
N ALA A 82 5.12 -2.44 9.26
CA ALA A 82 4.35 -2.96 8.12
C ALA A 82 4.02 -1.85 7.11
N VAL A 83 3.43 -0.74 7.58
CA VAL A 83 3.08 0.39 6.72
C VAL A 83 4.32 1.06 6.13
N MET A 84 5.37 1.27 6.95
CA MET A 84 6.59 1.92 6.45
C MET A 84 7.34 1.04 5.45
N THR A 85 7.44 -0.27 5.67
CA THR A 85 8.05 -1.20 4.70
C THR A 85 7.34 -1.16 3.35
N TRP A 86 6.00 -1.09 3.37
CA TRP A 86 5.21 -0.95 2.15
C TRP A 86 5.52 0.37 1.42
N LEU A 87 5.57 1.49 2.13
CA LEU A 87 5.89 2.81 1.58
C LEU A 87 7.35 2.91 1.10
N ASP A 88 8.28 2.37 1.87
CA ASP A 88 9.70 2.38 1.55
C ASP A 88 10.00 1.55 0.28
N ALA A 89 9.23 0.47 0.04
CA ALA A 89 9.33 -0.31 -1.20
C ALA A 89 8.90 0.49 -2.46
N LEU A 90 8.02 1.48 -2.30
CA LEU A 90 7.60 2.38 -3.37
C LEU A 90 8.47 3.64 -3.47
N ALA A 91 9.32 3.91 -2.48
CA ALA A 91 10.08 5.16 -2.40
C ALA A 91 10.97 5.45 -3.61
N PRO A 92 11.65 4.46 -4.24
CA PRO A 92 12.51 4.72 -5.39
C PRO A 92 11.78 5.41 -6.56
N HIS A 93 10.49 5.10 -6.78
CA HIS A 93 9.70 5.62 -7.89
C HIS A 93 8.47 6.41 -7.42
N ARG A 94 8.59 7.14 -6.28
CA ARG A 94 7.46 7.89 -5.67
C ARG A 94 6.78 8.83 -6.67
N GLY A 95 7.53 9.54 -7.48
CA GLY A 95 6.98 10.47 -8.48
C GLY A 95 6.03 9.78 -9.46
N LEU A 96 6.37 8.55 -9.87
CA LEU A 96 5.52 7.75 -10.75
C LEU A 96 4.25 7.26 -10.03
N ALA A 97 4.35 6.91 -8.74
CA ALA A 97 3.17 6.54 -7.94
C ALA A 97 2.14 7.68 -7.92
N VAL A 98 2.59 8.93 -7.78
CA VAL A 98 1.68 10.11 -7.85
C VAL A 98 0.95 10.18 -9.18
N GLY A 99 1.67 10.02 -10.30
CA GLY A 99 1.08 10.04 -11.65
C GLY A 99 0.09 8.89 -11.87
N MET A 100 0.47 7.65 -11.49
CA MET A 100 -0.40 6.48 -11.61
C MET A 100 -1.71 6.62 -10.83
N ILE A 101 -1.67 7.23 -9.64
CA ILE A 101 -2.86 7.45 -8.82
C ILE A 101 -3.70 8.59 -9.37
N GLY A 102 -3.07 9.69 -9.79
CA GLY A 102 -3.77 10.81 -10.40
C GLY A 102 -4.60 10.38 -11.59
N TYR A 103 -4.04 9.56 -12.48
CA TYR A 103 -4.74 8.98 -13.62
C TYR A 103 -5.96 8.13 -13.19
N LYS A 104 -5.80 7.28 -12.18
CA LYS A 104 -6.89 6.43 -11.68
C LYS A 104 -8.04 7.19 -11.02
N LEU A 105 -7.76 8.36 -10.45
CA LEU A 105 -8.76 9.20 -9.79
C LEU A 105 -9.55 10.08 -10.76
N HIS A 106 -9.22 10.05 -12.07
CA HIS A 106 -9.95 10.83 -13.07
C HIS A 106 -11.41 10.38 -13.16
N PRO A 107 -12.40 11.30 -13.18
CA PRO A 107 -13.84 10.95 -13.13
C PRO A 107 -14.29 10.02 -14.26
N GLU A 108 -13.60 10.02 -15.39
CA GLU A 108 -13.92 9.19 -16.57
C GLU A 108 -13.55 7.71 -16.36
N HIS A 109 -12.81 7.36 -15.31
CA HIS A 109 -12.29 6.02 -15.07
C HIS A 109 -12.93 5.32 -13.85
N LEU A 110 -14.27 5.29 -13.78
CA LEU A 110 -15.02 4.64 -12.69
C LEU A 110 -14.59 3.19 -12.41
N HIS A 111 -14.27 2.44 -13.45
CA HIS A 111 -13.80 1.05 -13.30
C HIS A 111 -12.42 0.96 -12.62
N LEU A 112 -11.55 1.96 -12.82
CA LEU A 112 -10.25 2.03 -12.14
C LEU A 112 -10.41 2.45 -10.68
N GLN A 113 -11.39 3.28 -10.36
CA GLN A 113 -11.70 3.66 -8.98
C GLN A 113 -12.17 2.46 -8.17
N ALA A 114 -13.04 1.60 -8.73
CA ALA A 114 -13.46 0.36 -8.07
C ALA A 114 -12.27 -0.58 -7.81
N ARG A 115 -11.37 -0.71 -8.79
CA ARG A 115 -10.11 -1.48 -8.64
C ARG A 115 -9.21 -0.88 -7.56
N CYS A 116 -9.12 0.45 -7.47
CA CYS A 116 -8.34 1.15 -6.45
C CYS A 116 -8.89 0.86 -5.04
N ILE A 117 -10.21 0.93 -4.85
CA ILE A 117 -10.86 0.60 -3.57
C ILE A 117 -10.58 -0.85 -3.17
N ALA A 118 -10.75 -1.79 -4.10
CA ALA A 118 -10.46 -3.21 -3.85
C ALA A 118 -8.99 -3.45 -3.49
N ARG A 119 -8.08 -2.68 -4.10
CA ARG A 119 -6.66 -2.73 -3.76
C ARG A 119 -6.38 -2.22 -2.36
N ILE A 120 -6.93 -1.06 -2.01
CA ILE A 120 -6.80 -0.47 -0.66
C ILE A 120 -7.26 -1.49 0.39
N SER A 121 -8.45 -2.05 0.22
CA SER A 121 -8.98 -3.07 1.13
C SER A 121 -8.04 -4.27 1.26
N ARG A 122 -7.52 -4.78 0.16
CA ARG A 122 -6.56 -5.90 0.16
C ARG A 122 -5.27 -5.57 0.91
N THR A 123 -4.67 -4.41 0.65
CA THR A 123 -3.43 -4.00 1.33
C THR A 123 -3.67 -3.82 2.83
N VAL A 124 -4.80 -3.22 3.22
CA VAL A 124 -5.17 -3.06 4.65
C VAL A 124 -5.36 -4.41 5.33
N GLN A 125 -6.00 -5.37 4.65
CA GLN A 125 -6.13 -6.74 5.17
C GLN A 125 -4.75 -7.39 5.38
N TRP A 126 -3.82 -7.25 4.44
CA TRP A 126 -2.46 -7.76 4.62
C TRP A 126 -1.70 -7.06 5.75
N ILE A 127 -1.83 -5.74 5.91
CA ILE A 127 -1.27 -4.99 7.05
C ILE A 127 -1.80 -5.58 8.37
N ARG A 128 -3.10 -5.86 8.43
CA ARG A 128 -3.76 -6.44 9.57
C ARG A 128 -3.21 -7.84 9.92
N GLU A 129 -3.09 -8.72 8.91
CA GLU A 129 -2.58 -10.08 9.09
C GLU A 129 -1.09 -10.06 9.51
N VAL A 130 -0.27 -9.26 8.87
CA VAL A 130 1.16 -9.10 9.21
C VAL A 130 1.34 -8.55 10.62
N ALA A 131 0.49 -7.63 11.06
CA ALA A 131 0.51 -7.10 12.41
C ALA A 131 -0.09 -8.06 13.47
N MET A 132 -0.63 -9.21 13.04
CA MET A 132 -1.24 -10.23 13.92
C MET A 132 -2.38 -9.66 14.79
N LEU A 133 -3.30 -8.91 14.19
CA LEU A 133 -4.42 -8.33 14.92
C LEU A 133 -5.47 -9.41 15.23
N PRO A 134 -5.87 -9.58 16.51
CA PRO A 134 -6.70 -10.71 16.94
C PRO A 134 -8.21 -10.45 16.81
N SER A 135 -8.64 -9.25 16.48
CA SER A 135 -10.06 -8.84 16.54
C SER A 135 -10.94 -9.63 15.58
N VAL A 136 -12.16 -9.97 16.04
CA VAL A 136 -13.20 -10.68 15.28
C VAL A 136 -14.55 -9.96 15.40
N GLY A 137 -15.49 -10.26 14.49
CA GLY A 137 -16.83 -9.68 14.48
C GLY A 137 -16.80 -8.16 14.27
N TRP A 138 -17.72 -7.41 14.87
CA TRP A 138 -17.84 -5.96 14.70
C TRP A 138 -16.59 -5.18 15.08
N ARG A 139 -15.80 -5.68 16.05
CA ARG A 139 -14.52 -5.05 16.43
C ARG A 139 -13.52 -5.09 15.29
N ARG A 140 -13.49 -6.17 14.51
CA ARG A 140 -12.69 -6.29 13.30
C ARG A 140 -13.06 -5.21 12.28
N GLU A 141 -14.36 -4.98 12.09
CA GLU A 141 -14.88 -3.97 11.15
C GLU A 141 -14.43 -2.55 11.52
N VAL A 142 -14.54 -2.20 12.80
CA VAL A 142 -14.08 -0.91 13.34
C VAL A 142 -12.57 -0.76 13.19
N GLU A 143 -11.83 -1.81 13.50
CA GLU A 143 -10.36 -1.84 13.36
C GLU A 143 -9.93 -1.68 11.90
N GLU A 144 -10.60 -2.38 10.98
CA GLU A 144 -10.33 -2.29 9.53
C GLU A 144 -10.63 -0.89 8.99
N ALA A 145 -11.72 -0.25 9.42
CA ALA A 145 -12.05 1.13 9.07
C ALA A 145 -10.99 2.12 9.60
N ALA A 146 -10.56 1.94 10.85
CA ALA A 146 -9.51 2.76 11.46
C ALA A 146 -8.17 2.59 10.72
N LEU A 147 -7.76 1.35 10.44
CA LEU A 147 -6.54 1.07 9.69
C LEU A 147 -6.59 1.62 8.26
N THR A 148 -7.74 1.52 7.59
CA THR A 148 -7.94 2.12 6.26
C THR A 148 -7.72 3.63 6.32
N THR A 149 -8.27 4.30 7.32
CA THR A 149 -8.10 5.74 7.52
C THR A 149 -6.65 6.10 7.79
N ILE A 150 -5.97 5.35 8.68
CA ILE A 150 -4.55 5.54 9.00
C ILE A 150 -3.68 5.34 7.75
N TYR A 151 -3.92 4.25 7.02
CA TYR A 151 -3.18 3.93 5.80
C TYR A 151 -3.34 5.01 4.74
N LEU A 152 -4.57 5.42 4.41
CA LEU A 152 -4.84 6.45 3.40
C LEU A 152 -4.27 7.81 3.80
N THR A 153 -4.43 8.22 5.06
CA THR A 153 -3.87 9.47 5.57
C THR A 153 -2.34 9.48 5.50
N THR A 154 -1.71 8.36 5.90
CA THR A 154 -0.25 8.20 5.85
C THR A 154 0.25 8.18 4.41
N PHE A 155 -0.42 7.45 3.52
CA PHE A 155 -0.08 7.37 2.11
C PHE A 155 -0.20 8.72 1.41
N SER A 156 -1.28 9.47 1.65
CA SER A 156 -1.47 10.82 1.11
C SER A 156 -0.38 11.79 1.59
N CYS A 157 -0.01 11.69 2.87
CA CYS A 157 1.12 12.47 3.41
C CYS A 157 2.43 12.08 2.72
N TRP A 158 2.68 10.77 2.53
CA TRP A 158 3.88 10.26 1.90
C TRP A 158 4.03 10.70 0.45
N LEU A 159 2.94 10.76 -0.32
CA LEU A 159 2.98 11.26 -1.70
C LEU A 159 3.47 12.71 -1.78
N ALA A 160 3.14 13.54 -0.78
CA ALA A 160 3.52 14.95 -0.71
C ALA A 160 4.81 15.21 0.12
N ASP A 161 5.37 14.19 0.79
CA ASP A 161 6.49 14.35 1.71
C ASP A 161 7.82 14.51 0.96
N LYS A 162 8.44 15.67 1.09
CA LYS A 162 9.75 16.00 0.49
C LYS A 162 10.91 15.86 1.50
N THR A 163 10.63 15.43 2.72
CA THR A 163 11.68 15.28 3.74
C THR A 163 12.53 14.02 3.48
N VAL A 164 13.80 14.10 3.87
CA VAL A 164 14.71 12.95 3.76
C VAL A 164 14.16 11.78 4.59
N GLY A 165 14.13 10.58 3.99
CA GLY A 165 13.61 9.38 4.65
C GLY A 165 12.13 9.43 5.01
N ALA A 166 11.34 10.35 4.39
CA ALA A 166 9.91 10.53 4.66
C ALA A 166 9.61 10.80 6.15
N GLU A 167 10.42 11.63 6.80
CA GLU A 167 10.38 11.91 8.25
C GLU A 167 9.03 12.48 8.72
N ARG A 168 8.42 13.32 7.90
CA ARG A 168 7.07 13.86 8.18
C ARG A 168 6.03 12.75 8.22
N THR A 169 6.08 11.84 7.27
CA THR A 169 5.18 10.68 7.16
C THR A 169 5.37 9.74 8.35
N ARG A 170 6.63 9.44 8.71
CA ARG A 170 6.97 8.58 9.85
C ARG A 170 6.42 9.14 11.16
N ARG A 171 6.55 10.45 11.38
CA ARG A 171 5.99 11.13 12.56
C ARG A 171 4.47 11.12 12.56
N LEU A 172 3.84 11.36 11.42
CA LEU A 172 2.38 11.30 11.29
C LEU A 172 1.86 9.91 11.63
N LEU A 173 2.42 8.86 11.01
CA LEU A 173 2.01 7.48 11.26
C LEU A 173 2.11 7.10 12.74
N ARG A 174 3.22 7.44 13.40
CA ARG A 174 3.38 7.19 14.86
C ARG A 174 2.27 7.84 15.67
N ARG A 175 1.91 9.10 15.37
CA ARG A 175 0.82 9.82 16.05
C ARG A 175 -0.54 9.18 15.83
N LEU A 176 -0.84 8.78 14.59
CA LEU A 176 -2.10 8.13 14.24
C LEU A 176 -2.25 6.77 14.96
N LEU A 177 -1.17 5.99 15.02
CA LEU A 177 -1.18 4.70 15.72
C LEU A 177 -1.35 4.86 17.23
N ILE A 178 -0.71 5.85 17.86
CA ILE A 178 -0.90 6.17 19.28
C ILE A 178 -2.36 6.56 19.54
N GLY A 179 -2.95 7.41 18.70
CA GLY A 179 -4.36 7.80 18.83
C GLY A 179 -5.32 6.62 18.67
N ALA A 180 -5.05 5.71 17.73
CA ALA A 180 -5.86 4.51 17.54
C ALA A 180 -5.79 3.56 18.75
N GLU A 181 -4.60 3.38 19.32
CA GLU A 181 -4.40 2.56 20.53
C GLU A 181 -5.18 3.14 21.73
N GLN A 182 -5.10 4.45 21.94
CA GLN A 182 -5.86 5.14 22.99
C GLN A 182 -7.37 4.99 22.79
N GLY A 183 -7.84 5.15 21.55
CA GLY A 183 -9.26 4.94 21.20
C GLY A 183 -9.72 3.51 21.47
N ALA A 184 -8.90 2.52 21.12
CA ALA A 184 -9.21 1.11 21.38
C ALA A 184 -9.30 0.80 22.89
N LEU A 185 -8.38 1.33 23.69
CA LEU A 185 -8.40 1.19 25.15
C LEU A 185 -9.66 1.82 25.75
N TRP A 186 -10.03 3.01 25.31
CA TRP A 186 -11.23 3.70 25.78
C TRP A 186 -12.52 2.90 25.45
N LEU A 187 -12.64 2.35 24.24
CA LEU A 187 -13.76 1.50 23.85
C LEU A 187 -13.82 0.21 24.68
N ALA A 188 -12.66 -0.40 24.97
CA ALA A 188 -12.57 -1.60 25.80
C ALA A 188 -13.02 -1.34 27.24
N GLN A 189 -12.72 -0.18 27.80
CA GLN A 189 -13.14 0.23 29.14
C GLN A 189 -14.67 0.44 29.21
N ARG A 190 -15.25 1.12 28.21
CA ARG A 190 -16.71 1.35 28.15
C ARG A 190 -17.52 0.08 27.94
N GLY A 191 -16.99 -0.87 27.17
CA GLY A 191 -17.66 -2.17 26.98
C GLY A 191 -17.67 -3.06 28.23
N ARG A 192 -16.89 -2.71 29.28
CA ARG A 192 -16.90 -3.40 30.58
C ARG A 192 -17.88 -2.78 31.57
N ILE A 193 -18.37 -1.57 31.33
CA ILE A 193 -19.42 -0.92 32.12
C ILE A 193 -20.72 -1.27 31.41
N GLY A 194 -21.22 -2.52 31.64
CA GLY A 194 -22.57 -2.92 31.26
C GLY A 194 -23.61 -2.04 32.01
N PRO A 195 -24.84 -1.92 31.50
CA PRO A 195 -25.87 -1.16 32.21
C PRO A 195 -26.05 -1.73 33.63
N PRO A 196 -26.27 -0.86 34.63
CA PRO A 196 -26.61 -1.32 35.97
C PRO A 196 -27.93 -2.13 35.88
N ALA A 197 -27.95 -3.26 36.54
CA ALA A 197 -29.09 -4.16 36.61
C ALA A 197 -30.32 -3.48 37.26
#